data_23c2c6c3de78ddd21d759dc805329b60
#
_entry.id   23c2c6c3de78ddd21d759dc805329b60
#
_cell.length_a   1.000
_cell.length_b   1.000
_cell.length_c   1.000
_cell.angle_alpha   90.00
_cell.angle_beta   90.00
_cell.angle_gamma   90.00
#
_symmetry.space_group_name_H-M   'P 1'
#
loop_
_entity.id
_entity.type
_entity.pdbx_description
1 polymer ?
#
loop_
_entity_poly.entity_id
_entity_poly.type
_entity_poly.pdbx_seq_one_letter_code
_entity_poly.pdbx_strand_id
1 'polypeptide(L)'
;MERTLAELNKTPGVIGSFVVAADGIIVASDFATEINDEMMGALTSSIINSTEKATKKMEQGELVSFIIETDRNKLFFNSTRSGFLVCVSRQDANLGLIRVEMRSASERLNNVGIGVQ
;
A
#
# COMPACT_ATOMS: atom_id res chain seq x y z
N MET A 1 -9.49 2.45 9.56
CA MET A 1 -8.74 2.21 8.33
C MET A 1 -9.58 2.32 7.06
N GLU A 2 -10.79 1.82 7.08
CA GLU A 2 -11.64 1.87 5.87
C GLU A 2 -11.89 3.28 5.36
N ARG A 3 -12.10 4.23 6.26
CA ARG A 3 -12.29 5.62 5.84
C ARG A 3 -11.07 6.17 5.13
N THR A 4 -9.89 5.87 5.64
CA THR A 4 -8.64 6.34 5.01
C THR A 4 -8.50 5.75 3.61
N LEU A 5 -8.81 4.46 3.45
CA LEU A 5 -8.76 3.82 2.14
C LEU A 5 -9.79 4.42 1.18
N ALA A 6 -11.00 4.67 1.68
CA ALA A 6 -12.05 5.28 0.87
C ALA A 6 -11.62 6.68 0.37
N GLU A 7 -10.98 7.47 1.25
CA GLU A 7 -10.48 8.78 0.84
C GLU A 7 -9.37 8.66 -0.20
N LEU A 8 -8.43 7.75 0.01
CA LEU A 8 -7.36 7.51 -0.95
C LEU A 8 -7.92 7.12 -2.32
N ASN A 9 -8.95 6.28 -2.32
CA ASN A 9 -9.53 5.76 -3.55
C ASN A 9 -10.28 6.83 -4.35
N LYS A 10 -10.55 8.01 -3.75
CA LYS A 10 -11.12 9.14 -4.49
C LYS A 10 -10.11 9.79 -5.43
N THR A 11 -8.83 9.50 -5.27
CA THR A 11 -7.79 10.05 -6.14
C THR A 11 -7.99 9.50 -7.55
N PRO A 12 -8.04 10.39 -8.57
CA PRO A 12 -8.27 9.93 -9.94
C PRO A 12 -7.27 8.86 -10.38
N GLY A 13 -7.79 7.80 -10.96
CA GLY A 13 -6.98 6.69 -11.45
C GLY A 13 -6.76 5.57 -10.45
N VAL A 14 -7.11 5.76 -9.19
CA VAL A 14 -6.98 4.70 -8.19
C VAL A 14 -8.11 3.68 -8.37
N ILE A 15 -7.73 2.41 -8.43
CA ILE A 15 -8.65 1.29 -8.59
C ILE A 15 -9.05 0.73 -7.24
N GLY A 16 -8.11 0.70 -6.31
CA GLY A 16 -8.37 0.19 -4.98
C GLY A 16 -7.14 0.25 -4.11
N SER A 17 -7.34 -0.05 -2.83
CA SER A 17 -6.25 0.00 -1.84
C SER A 17 -6.51 -0.97 -0.71
N PHE A 18 -5.45 -1.33 0.00
CA PHE A 18 -5.54 -2.22 1.15
C PHE A 18 -4.32 -2.06 2.05
N VAL A 19 -4.45 -2.57 3.27
CA VAL A 19 -3.34 -2.62 4.23
C VAL A 19 -3.03 -4.09 4.48
N VAL A 20 -1.76 -4.46 4.31
CA VAL A 20 -1.31 -5.82 4.54
C VAL A 20 -0.31 -5.82 5.69
N ALA A 21 -0.54 -6.70 6.68
CA ALA A 21 0.35 -6.86 7.80
C ALA A 21 1.58 -7.70 7.41
N ALA A 22 2.59 -7.69 8.28
CA ALA A 22 3.85 -8.38 8.00
C ALA A 22 3.68 -9.88 7.73
N ASP A 23 2.64 -10.48 8.32
CA ASP A 23 2.36 -11.91 8.15
C ASP A 23 1.55 -12.22 6.87
N GLY A 24 1.25 -11.20 6.05
CA GLY A 24 0.50 -11.40 4.81
C GLY A 24 -1.00 -11.32 4.96
N ILE A 25 -1.49 -11.01 6.16
CA ILE A 25 -2.94 -10.87 6.37
C ILE A 25 -3.37 -9.46 5.97
N ILE A 26 -4.41 -9.38 5.14
CA ILE A 26 -5.00 -8.10 4.78
C ILE A 26 -5.92 -7.68 5.93
N VAL A 27 -5.60 -6.54 6.55
CA VAL A 27 -6.36 -6.05 7.72
C VAL A 27 -7.45 -5.07 7.34
N ALA A 28 -7.38 -4.50 6.14
CA ALA A 28 -8.42 -3.62 5.60
C ALA A 28 -8.25 -3.54 4.09
N SER A 29 -9.35 -3.45 3.37
CA SER A 29 -9.29 -3.30 1.91
C SER A 29 -10.49 -2.53 1.40
N ASP A 30 -10.32 -1.86 0.27
CA ASP A 30 -11.40 -1.13 -0.41
C ASP A 30 -11.16 -1.19 -1.91
N PHE A 31 -11.87 -2.11 -2.57
CA PHE A 31 -11.85 -2.26 -4.03
C PHE A 31 -13.27 -2.22 -4.54
N ALA A 32 -13.43 -1.71 -5.77
CA ALA A 32 -14.74 -1.67 -6.41
C ALA A 32 -15.28 -3.07 -6.69
N THR A 33 -14.38 -4.03 -6.91
CA THR A 33 -14.74 -5.43 -7.14
C THR A 33 -14.14 -6.29 -6.05
N GLU A 34 -14.74 -7.47 -5.86
CA GLU A 34 -14.23 -8.41 -4.87
C GLU A 34 -12.86 -8.93 -5.26
N ILE A 35 -11.95 -9.00 -4.28
CA ILE A 35 -10.61 -9.55 -4.48
C ILE A 35 -10.41 -10.75 -3.56
N ASN A 36 -9.46 -11.62 -3.94
CA ASN A 36 -9.08 -12.74 -3.08
C ASN A 36 -8.04 -12.23 -2.08
N ASP A 37 -8.48 -11.93 -0.87
CA ASP A 37 -7.62 -11.36 0.18
C ASP A 37 -6.45 -12.27 0.51
N GLU A 38 -6.70 -13.57 0.60
CA GLU A 38 -5.65 -14.52 0.97
C GLU A 38 -4.53 -14.54 -0.05
N MET A 39 -4.89 -14.63 -1.34
CA MET A 39 -3.90 -14.62 -2.40
C MET A 39 -3.19 -13.28 -2.52
N MET A 40 -3.95 -12.19 -2.45
CA MET A 40 -3.40 -10.84 -2.57
C MET A 40 -2.42 -10.55 -1.44
N GLY A 41 -2.79 -10.93 -0.21
CA GLY A 41 -1.93 -10.75 0.95
C GLY A 41 -0.64 -11.55 0.85
N ALA A 42 -0.74 -12.81 0.42
CA ALA A 42 0.43 -13.65 0.26
C ALA A 42 1.41 -13.11 -0.79
N LEU A 43 0.87 -12.68 -1.93
CA LEU A 43 1.71 -12.18 -3.03
C LEU A 43 2.36 -10.85 -2.67
N THR A 44 1.60 -9.92 -2.10
CA THR A 44 2.16 -8.61 -1.76
C THR A 44 3.16 -8.70 -0.63
N SER A 45 2.93 -9.54 0.39
CA SER A 45 3.91 -9.71 1.46
C SER A 45 5.19 -10.36 0.95
N SER A 46 5.10 -11.24 -0.03
CA SER A 46 6.29 -11.83 -0.65
C SER A 46 7.12 -10.76 -1.35
N ILE A 47 6.48 -9.88 -2.09
CA ILE A 47 7.17 -8.77 -2.77
C ILE A 47 7.83 -7.84 -1.73
N ILE A 48 7.10 -7.48 -0.69
CA ILE A 48 7.60 -6.60 0.36
C ILE A 48 8.81 -7.22 1.05
N ASN A 49 8.69 -8.47 1.46
CA ASN A 49 9.78 -9.17 2.17
C ASN A 49 11.03 -9.28 1.31
N SER A 50 10.87 -9.60 0.04
CA SER A 50 12.01 -9.68 -0.89
C SER A 50 12.69 -8.33 -1.06
N THR A 51 11.89 -7.27 -1.16
CA THR A 51 12.42 -5.91 -1.32
C THR A 51 13.15 -5.46 -0.06
N GLU A 52 12.58 -5.72 1.13
CA GLU A 52 13.23 -5.40 2.39
C GLU A 52 14.56 -6.11 2.55
N LYS A 53 14.60 -7.41 2.22
CA LYS A 53 15.84 -8.17 2.30
C LYS A 53 16.91 -7.63 1.34
N ALA A 54 16.49 -7.25 0.14
CA ALA A 54 17.41 -6.73 -0.86
C ALA A 54 18.01 -5.40 -0.41
N THR A 55 17.19 -4.48 0.07
CA THR A 55 17.68 -3.16 0.50
C THR A 55 18.60 -3.29 1.71
N LYS A 56 18.31 -4.22 2.63
CA LYS A 56 19.19 -4.44 3.78
C LYS A 56 20.53 -5.03 3.36
N LYS A 57 20.53 -5.99 2.45
CA LYS A 57 21.79 -6.57 1.94
C LYS A 57 22.62 -5.56 1.19
N MET A 58 21.98 -4.62 0.52
CA MET A 58 22.66 -3.53 -0.18
C MET A 58 23.10 -2.42 0.78
N GLU A 59 22.78 -2.55 2.07
CA GLU A 59 23.10 -1.58 3.11
C GLU A 59 22.55 -0.19 2.80
N GLN A 60 21.31 -0.15 2.27
CA GLN A 60 20.64 1.09 1.90
C GLN A 60 19.60 1.56 2.91
N GLY A 61 19.51 0.90 4.07
CA GLY A 61 18.62 1.34 5.14
C GLY A 61 17.28 0.62 5.15
N GLU A 62 16.32 1.22 5.85
CA GLU A 62 14.97 0.67 6.00
C GLU A 62 14.11 1.01 4.79
N LEU A 63 13.30 0.06 4.35
CA LEU A 63 12.38 0.27 3.24
C LEU A 63 11.24 1.17 3.70
N VAL A 64 11.04 2.29 3.02
CA VAL A 64 9.99 3.26 3.33
C VAL A 64 8.84 3.16 2.32
N SER A 65 9.18 3.13 1.03
CA SER A 65 8.17 3.06 -0.02
C SER A 65 8.81 2.58 -1.32
N PHE A 66 7.98 2.04 -2.19
CA PHE A 66 8.42 1.71 -3.55
C PHE A 66 7.20 1.61 -4.46
N ILE A 67 7.47 1.63 -5.76
CA ILE A 67 6.43 1.58 -6.79
C ILE A 67 6.78 0.48 -7.77
N ILE A 68 5.78 -0.31 -8.14
CA ILE A 68 5.90 -1.26 -9.23
C ILE A 68 5.04 -0.74 -10.37
N GLU A 69 5.65 -0.59 -11.52
CA GLU A 69 4.91 -0.17 -12.72
C GLU A 69 4.89 -1.34 -13.71
N THR A 70 3.69 -1.69 -14.17
CA THR A 70 3.52 -2.67 -15.24
C THR A 70 2.91 -1.95 -16.45
N ASP A 71 2.72 -2.67 -17.53
CA ASP A 71 2.09 -2.08 -18.71
C ASP A 71 0.59 -1.80 -18.52
N ARG A 72 0.00 -2.27 -17.42
CA ARG A 72 -1.44 -2.11 -17.14
C ARG A 72 -1.71 -1.24 -15.93
N ASN A 73 -0.87 -1.29 -14.91
CA ASN A 73 -1.16 -0.69 -13.62
C ASN A 73 0.10 -0.15 -12.96
N LYS A 74 -0.11 0.64 -11.92
CA LYS A 74 0.96 1.01 -10.98
C LYS A 74 0.54 0.54 -9.60
N LEU A 75 1.48 0.00 -8.85
CA LEU A 75 1.26 -0.42 -7.47
C LEU A 75 2.18 0.40 -6.57
N PHE A 76 1.59 1.07 -5.59
CA PHE A 76 2.31 1.93 -4.66
C PHE A 76 2.34 1.26 -3.30
N PHE A 77 3.52 1.17 -2.69
CA PHE A 77 3.71 0.52 -1.40
C PHE A 77 4.33 1.53 -0.43
N ASN A 78 3.64 1.80 0.66
CA ASN A 78 4.16 2.69 1.72
C ASN A 78 4.17 1.94 3.05
N SER A 79 5.29 2.00 3.75
CA SER A 79 5.42 1.41 5.08
C SER A 79 4.56 2.19 6.08
N THR A 80 3.86 1.46 6.95
CA THR A 80 3.09 2.03 8.06
C THR A 80 3.39 1.23 9.32
N ARG A 81 2.88 1.70 10.46
CA ARG A 81 3.05 0.97 11.72
C ARG A 81 2.35 -0.39 11.70
N SER A 82 1.27 -0.50 10.95
CA SER A 82 0.48 -1.73 10.88
C SER A 82 0.93 -2.70 9.80
N GLY A 83 1.92 -2.32 8.99
CA GLY A 83 2.36 -3.11 7.84
C GLY A 83 2.60 -2.19 6.66
N PHE A 84 2.04 -2.54 5.50
CA PHE A 84 2.19 -1.72 4.31
C PHE A 84 0.83 -1.31 3.76
N LEU A 85 0.71 -0.03 3.41
CA LEU A 85 -0.41 0.46 2.62
C LEU A 85 -0.08 0.23 1.16
N VAL A 86 -1.00 -0.42 0.45
CA VAL A 86 -0.83 -0.73 -0.98
C VAL A 86 -1.97 -0.09 -1.75
N CYS A 87 -1.62 0.59 -2.83
CA CYS A 87 -2.59 1.25 -3.69
C CYS A 87 -2.38 0.78 -5.12
N VAL A 88 -3.45 0.41 -5.79
CA VAL A 88 -3.42 -0.02 -7.18
C VAL A 88 -4.07 1.07 -8.02
N SER A 89 -3.39 1.54 -9.06
CA SER A 89 -3.91 2.56 -9.96
C SER A 89 -3.86 2.10 -11.41
N ARG A 90 -4.58 2.82 -12.26
CA ARG A 90 -4.41 2.66 -13.69
C ARG A 90 -3.01 3.12 -14.09
N GLN A 91 -2.52 2.60 -15.20
CA GLN A 91 -1.18 2.91 -15.67
C GLN A 91 -1.02 4.41 -16.01
N ASP A 92 -2.08 5.04 -16.50
CA ASP A 92 -2.06 6.46 -16.90
C ASP A 92 -2.37 7.43 -15.76
N ALA A 93 -2.47 6.95 -14.51
CA ALA A 93 -2.75 7.82 -13.38
C ALA A 93 -1.57 8.74 -13.08
N ASN A 94 -1.87 9.87 -12.44
CA ASN A 94 -0.85 10.86 -12.07
C ASN A 94 -0.03 10.34 -10.90
N LEU A 95 1.20 9.94 -11.17
CA LEU A 95 2.09 9.35 -10.17
C LEU A 95 2.38 10.30 -9.02
N GLY A 96 2.65 11.56 -9.32
CA GLY A 96 2.96 12.56 -8.30
C GLY A 96 1.80 12.80 -7.34
N LEU A 97 0.60 12.89 -7.88
CA LEU A 97 -0.60 13.09 -7.07
C LEU A 97 -0.84 11.89 -6.15
N ILE A 98 -0.73 10.67 -6.69
CA ILE A 98 -0.95 9.47 -5.88
C ILE A 98 0.11 9.38 -4.78
N ARG A 99 1.36 9.73 -5.06
CA ARG A 99 2.40 9.73 -4.03
C ARG A 99 2.06 10.66 -2.87
N VAL A 100 1.52 11.85 -3.16
CA VAL A 100 1.10 12.80 -2.14
C VAL A 100 -0.05 12.21 -1.32
N GLU A 101 -1.05 11.65 -1.98
CA GLU A 101 -2.20 11.07 -1.29
C GLU A 101 -1.82 9.82 -0.49
N MET A 102 -0.87 9.04 -0.98
CA MET A 102 -0.34 7.89 -0.25
C MET A 102 0.36 8.32 1.04
N ARG A 103 1.14 9.39 0.98
CA ARG A 103 1.79 9.91 2.18
C ARG A 103 0.76 10.37 3.21
N SER A 104 -0.24 11.10 2.77
CA SER A 104 -1.31 11.57 3.64
C SER A 104 -2.06 10.39 4.27
N ALA A 105 -2.38 9.39 3.47
CA ALA A 105 -3.08 8.19 3.97
C ALA A 105 -2.21 7.42 4.98
N SER A 106 -0.92 7.29 4.70
CA SER A 106 0.01 6.59 5.60
C SER A 106 0.08 7.29 6.96
N GLU A 107 0.13 8.62 6.95
CA GLU A 107 0.16 9.40 8.19
C GLU A 107 -1.14 9.21 8.98
N ARG A 108 -2.28 9.21 8.30
CA ARG A 108 -3.57 8.97 8.97
C ARG A 108 -3.65 7.58 9.56
N LEU A 109 -3.18 6.57 8.86
CA LEU A 109 -3.17 5.21 9.38
C LEU A 109 -2.31 5.10 10.63
N ASN A 110 -1.15 5.74 10.64
CA ASN A 110 -0.27 5.75 11.79
C ASN A 110 -0.93 6.45 12.99
N ASN A 111 -1.61 7.56 12.75
CA ASN A 111 -2.29 8.29 13.81
C ASN A 111 -3.47 7.53 14.38
N VAL A 112 -4.27 6.88 13.50
CA VAL A 112 -5.39 6.06 13.95
C VAL A 112 -4.89 4.91 14.82
N GLY A 113 -3.78 4.28 14.42
CA GLY A 113 -3.19 3.20 15.20
C GLY A 113 -2.75 3.65 16.59
N ILE A 114 -2.38 4.92 16.76
CA ILE A 114 -2.04 5.51 18.05
C ILE A 114 -3.30 5.94 18.80
N GLY A 115 -4.22 6.60 18.08
CA GLY A 115 -5.37 7.25 18.69
C GLY A 115 -6.42 6.31 19.23
N VAL A 116 -6.42 5.07 18.77
CA VAL A 116 -7.42 4.08 19.19
C VAL A 116 -7.14 3.52 20.57
N GLN A 117 -5.95 3.73 21.06
CA GLN A 117 -5.52 3.19 22.36
C GLN A 117 -6.31 3.73 23.53
#